data_fcf393f94506a1ac364cc2f094cb8e64
#
_entry.id   fcf393f94506a1ac364cc2f094cb8e64
#
_cell.length_a   1.000
_cell.length_b   1.000
_cell.length_c   1.000
_cell.angle_alpha   90.00
_cell.angle_beta   90.00
_cell.angle_gamma   90.00
#
_symmetry.space_group_name_H-M   'P 1'
#
loop_
_entity.id
_entity.type
_entity.pdbx_description
1 polymer ?
#
loop_
_entity_poly.entity_id
_entity_poly.type
_entity_poly.pdbx_seq_one_letter_code
_entity_poly.pdbx_strand_id
1 'polypeptide(L)'
;RGKNENESEKRELVFKEEGQEYAQVSKMLGNGRLEALCFDGVKRLCHIRGKLRKKVWINAGDIILLGLRDFQDTKADVILRYNPDEAISLRLYGELPEDIKIDETKDTHEEIIFGGG
;
A
#
# COMPACT_ATOMS: atom_id res chain seq x y z
N ARG A 1 -4.25 2.96 26.61
CA ARG A 1 -5.32 3.80 26.34
C ARG A 1 -5.97 3.54 25.05
N GLY A 2 -7.23 3.69 25.04
CA GLY A 2 -7.99 3.50 23.82
C GLY A 2 -7.57 4.43 22.73
N LYS A 3 -6.91 5.49 23.08
CA LYS A 3 -6.42 6.41 22.10
C LYS A 3 -5.49 5.83 21.10
N ASN A 4 -4.64 4.91 21.53
CA ASN A 4 -3.70 4.32 20.60
C ASN A 4 -4.40 3.55 19.51
N GLU A 5 -5.46 2.90 19.86
CA GLU A 5 -6.23 2.16 18.87
C GLU A 5 -6.89 3.09 17.89
N ASN A 6 -7.42 4.19 18.41
CA ASN A 6 -8.05 5.16 17.54
C ASN A 6 -7.06 5.78 16.60
N GLU A 7 -5.88 6.05 17.08
CA GLU A 7 -4.85 6.62 16.23
C GLU A 7 -4.45 5.66 15.14
N SER A 8 -4.41 4.39 15.46
CA SER A 8 -4.06 3.40 14.48
C SER A 8 -5.07 3.36 13.33
N GLU A 9 -6.34 3.56 13.64
CA GLU A 9 -7.38 3.59 12.64
C GLU A 9 -7.48 4.91 11.92
N LYS A 10 -7.12 5.97 12.61
CA LYS A 10 -7.28 7.32 12.08
C LYS A 10 -5.97 8.01 11.82
N ARG A 11 -4.97 7.24 11.47
CA ARG A 11 -3.67 7.84 11.22
C ARG A 11 -3.78 8.84 10.08
N GLU A 12 -2.90 9.82 10.12
CA GLU A 12 -2.89 10.81 9.08
C GLU A 12 -2.47 10.20 7.78
N LEU A 13 -3.04 10.73 6.71
CA LEU A 13 -2.70 10.26 5.39
C LEU A 13 -1.26 10.66 5.07
N VAL A 14 -0.45 9.69 4.70
CA VAL A 14 0.96 9.92 4.42
C VAL A 14 1.13 10.15 2.92
N PHE A 15 1.74 11.28 2.56
CA PHE A 15 2.02 11.58 1.17
C PHE A 15 3.47 11.26 0.86
N LYS A 16 3.75 10.92 -0.38
CA LYS A 16 5.12 10.61 -0.76
C LYS A 16 5.99 11.85 -0.67
N GLU A 17 7.25 11.62 -0.34
CA GLU A 17 8.26 12.65 -0.26
C GLU A 17 9.34 12.35 -1.26
N GLU A 18 10.34 13.23 -1.34
CA GLU A 18 11.46 12.99 -2.23
C GLU A 18 12.07 11.63 -1.92
N GLY A 19 12.39 10.87 -2.95
CA GLY A 19 12.92 9.53 -2.76
C GLY A 19 11.88 8.48 -2.51
N GLN A 20 10.61 8.82 -2.68
CA GLN A 20 9.52 7.89 -2.47
C GLN A 20 8.60 7.87 -3.68
N GLU A 21 7.81 6.82 -3.79
CA GLU A 21 6.86 6.70 -4.90
C GLU A 21 5.68 5.83 -4.48
N TYR A 22 4.51 6.13 -5.01
CA TYR A 22 3.35 5.26 -4.85
C TYR A 22 3.43 4.14 -5.87
N ALA A 23 2.91 2.98 -5.50
CA ALA A 23 2.89 1.85 -6.41
C ALA A 23 1.70 0.97 -6.12
N GLN A 24 1.34 0.15 -7.10
CA GLN A 24 0.30 -0.86 -6.92
C GLN A 24 0.94 -2.22 -7.05
N VAL A 25 0.65 -3.09 -6.10
CA VAL A 25 1.26 -4.43 -6.07
C VAL A 25 0.76 -5.25 -7.23
N SER A 26 1.68 -5.78 -8.04
CA SER A 26 1.34 -6.65 -9.16
C SER A 26 1.22 -8.09 -8.71
N LYS A 27 2.16 -8.56 -7.91
CA LYS A 27 2.10 -9.92 -7.39
C LYS A 27 3.02 -10.07 -6.19
N MET A 28 2.67 -11.02 -5.36
CA MET A 28 3.49 -11.38 -4.21
C MET A 28 4.45 -12.48 -4.61
N LEU A 29 5.70 -12.33 -4.20
CA LEU A 29 6.74 -13.28 -4.58
C LEU A 29 7.17 -14.20 -3.43
N GLY A 30 6.68 -13.92 -2.22
CA GLY A 30 7.08 -14.70 -1.05
C GLY A 30 8.38 -14.20 -0.47
N ASN A 31 8.70 -14.72 0.71
CA ASN A 31 9.95 -14.39 1.40
C ASN A 31 10.13 -12.88 1.60
N GLY A 32 9.02 -12.17 1.82
CA GLY A 32 9.11 -10.75 2.09
C GLY A 32 9.37 -9.90 0.88
N ARG A 33 9.02 -10.39 -0.32
CA ARG A 33 9.23 -9.64 -1.56
C ARG A 33 7.95 -9.58 -2.37
N LEU A 34 7.83 -8.54 -3.16
CA LEU A 34 6.71 -8.38 -4.06
C LEU A 34 7.15 -7.59 -5.27
N GLU A 35 6.33 -7.66 -6.30
CA GLU A 35 6.54 -6.86 -7.50
C GLU A 35 5.43 -5.83 -7.56
N ALA A 36 5.80 -4.59 -7.84
CA ALA A 36 4.83 -3.51 -7.91
C ALA A 36 5.10 -2.62 -9.10
N LEU A 37 4.04 -2.11 -9.69
CA LEU A 37 4.14 -1.15 -10.77
C LEU A 37 3.97 0.23 -10.15
N CYS A 38 5.02 1.02 -10.25
CA CYS A 38 5.01 2.36 -9.69
C CYS A 38 4.32 3.31 -10.65
N PHE A 39 3.79 4.39 -10.10
CA PHE A 39 3.03 5.32 -10.93
C PHE A 39 3.95 6.24 -11.75
N ASP A 40 5.26 6.08 -11.59
CA ASP A 40 6.21 6.70 -12.50
C ASP A 40 6.47 5.82 -13.72
N GLY A 41 5.79 4.67 -13.82
CA GLY A 41 5.92 3.78 -14.95
C GLY A 41 6.95 2.68 -14.80
N VAL A 42 7.64 2.63 -13.68
CA VAL A 42 8.71 1.66 -13.48
C VAL A 42 8.21 0.51 -12.62
N LYS A 43 8.45 -0.72 -13.10
CA LYS A 43 8.13 -1.90 -12.32
C LYS A 43 9.31 -2.22 -11.41
N ARG A 44 9.04 -2.40 -10.13
CA ARG A 44 10.12 -2.60 -9.17
C ARG A 44 9.91 -3.84 -8.33
N LEU A 45 11.04 -4.44 -7.97
CA LEU A 45 11.07 -5.53 -6.99
C LEU A 45 11.18 -4.89 -5.62
N CYS A 46 10.23 -5.16 -4.75
CA CYS A 46 10.12 -4.47 -3.48
C CYS A 46 10.31 -5.42 -2.33
N HIS A 47 11.02 -4.96 -1.33
CA HIS A 47 11.32 -5.74 -0.13
C HIS A 47 10.43 -5.26 1.01
N ILE A 48 9.81 -6.21 1.72
CA ILE A 48 8.96 -5.92 2.86
C ILE A 48 9.76 -6.23 4.11
N ARG A 49 10.01 -5.22 4.94
CA ARG A 49 10.78 -5.42 6.16
C ARG A 49 10.05 -6.35 7.11
N GLY A 50 10.82 -7.05 7.95
CA GLY A 50 10.25 -8.01 8.86
C GLY A 50 9.19 -7.43 9.78
N LYS A 51 9.43 -6.23 10.28
CA LYS A 51 8.46 -5.59 11.15
C LYS A 51 7.14 -5.36 10.44
N LEU A 52 7.21 -4.89 9.22
CA LEU A 52 6.01 -4.60 8.45
C LEU A 52 5.29 -5.88 8.10
N ARG A 53 6.03 -6.92 7.76
CA ARG A 53 5.42 -8.20 7.42
C ARG A 53 4.58 -8.75 8.55
N LYS A 54 4.99 -8.50 9.78
CA LYS A 54 4.27 -9.02 10.93
C LYS A 54 3.03 -8.22 11.27
N LYS A 55 2.98 -6.98 10.81
CA LYS A 55 1.87 -6.10 11.17
C LYS A 55 0.88 -5.85 10.07
N VAL A 56 1.30 -5.99 8.83
CA VAL A 56 0.49 -5.58 7.70
C VAL A 56 0.38 -6.71 6.71
N TRP A 57 -0.83 -6.95 6.26
CA TRP A 57 -1.11 -8.00 5.29
C TRP A 57 -1.21 -7.35 3.92
N ILE A 58 -0.22 -7.59 3.08
CA ILE A 58 -0.14 -6.96 1.75
C ILE A 58 -0.48 -7.98 0.68
N ASN A 59 -1.35 -7.60 -0.23
CA ASN A 59 -1.79 -8.47 -1.31
C ASN A 59 -1.68 -7.76 -2.66
N ALA A 60 -1.76 -8.55 -3.72
CA ALA A 60 -1.79 -7.98 -5.06
C ALA A 60 -2.98 -7.02 -5.17
N GLY A 61 -2.78 -5.92 -5.84
CA GLY A 61 -3.80 -4.89 -6.00
C GLY A 61 -3.73 -3.78 -4.97
N ASP A 62 -2.99 -4.00 -3.89
CA ASP A 62 -2.90 -2.98 -2.84
C ASP A 62 -2.04 -1.80 -3.30
N ILE A 63 -2.35 -0.63 -2.76
CA ILE A 63 -1.55 0.57 -3.00
C ILE A 63 -0.57 0.70 -1.84
N ILE A 64 0.69 0.92 -2.19
CA ILE A 64 1.75 0.99 -1.20
C ILE A 64 2.63 2.20 -1.46
N LEU A 65 3.38 2.58 -0.44
CA LEU A 65 4.37 3.64 -0.55
C LEU A 65 5.74 3.00 -0.49
N LEU A 66 6.58 3.33 -1.46
CA LEU A 66 7.91 2.75 -1.58
C LEU A 66 8.99 3.78 -1.31
N GLY A 67 10.06 3.32 -0.65
CA GLY A 67 11.28 4.09 -0.58
C GLY A 67 12.20 3.63 -1.69
N LEU A 68 12.63 4.56 -2.53
CA LEU A 68 13.44 4.25 -3.68
C LEU A 68 14.90 4.18 -3.28
N ARG A 69 15.67 3.37 -4.01
CA ARG A 69 17.09 3.23 -3.73
C ARG A 69 17.88 4.05 -4.75
N ASP A 70 18.88 4.75 -4.24
CA ASP A 70 19.63 5.69 -5.06
C ASP A 70 20.29 5.06 -6.28
N PHE A 71 20.82 3.87 -6.10
CA PHE A 71 21.60 3.24 -7.17
C PHE A 71 20.95 1.99 -7.73
N GLN A 72 19.69 1.74 -7.36
CA GLN A 72 18.99 0.55 -7.85
C GLN A 72 17.56 0.93 -8.19
N ASP A 73 17.41 1.50 -9.37
CA ASP A 73 16.11 2.02 -9.77
C ASP A 73 15.03 0.95 -9.88
N THR A 74 15.41 -0.31 -10.07
CA THR A 74 14.44 -1.38 -10.19
C THR A 74 14.11 -2.04 -8.86
N LYS A 75 14.65 -1.54 -7.77
CA LYS A 75 14.38 -2.08 -6.44
C LYS A 75 13.91 -0.99 -5.50
N ALA A 76 13.14 -1.40 -4.51
CA ALA A 76 12.62 -0.45 -3.54
C ALA A 76 12.28 -1.18 -2.26
N ASP A 77 11.97 -0.41 -1.22
CA ASP A 77 11.54 -0.97 0.05
C ASP A 77 10.13 -0.48 0.35
N VAL A 78 9.28 -1.38 0.85
CA VAL A 78 7.92 -1.00 1.19
C VAL A 78 7.94 -0.24 2.49
N ILE A 79 7.41 0.97 2.48
CA ILE A 79 7.33 1.79 3.67
C ILE A 79 6.03 1.55 4.41
N LEU A 80 4.92 1.56 3.67
CA LEU A 80 3.62 1.30 4.27
C LEU A 80 2.64 0.86 3.19
N ARG A 81 1.54 0.29 3.66
CA ARG A 81 0.41 -0.07 2.80
C ARG A 81 -0.73 0.87 3.11
N TYR A 82 -1.36 1.38 2.05
CA TYR A 82 -2.55 2.20 2.22
C TYR A 82 -3.78 1.29 2.23
N ASN A 83 -4.71 1.57 3.12
CA ASN A 83 -5.98 0.87 3.05
C ASN A 83 -6.82 1.50 1.93
N PRO A 84 -7.95 0.87 1.54
CA PRO A 84 -8.73 1.39 0.42
C PRO A 84 -9.19 2.84 0.63
N ASP A 85 -9.59 3.18 1.83
CA ASP A 85 -10.04 4.55 2.10
C ASP A 85 -8.92 5.55 1.90
N GLU A 86 -7.73 5.20 2.34
CA GLU A 86 -6.57 6.07 2.17
C GLU A 86 -6.21 6.22 0.70
N ALA A 87 -6.30 5.12 -0.06
CA ALA A 87 -6.01 5.18 -1.48
C ALA A 87 -7.02 6.07 -2.22
N ILE A 88 -8.29 6.00 -1.83
CA ILE A 88 -9.30 6.86 -2.42
C ILE A 88 -8.99 8.33 -2.10
N SER A 89 -8.56 8.59 -0.88
CA SER A 89 -8.20 9.95 -0.51
C SER A 89 -7.01 10.45 -1.33
N LEU A 90 -6.01 9.60 -1.54
CA LEU A 90 -4.87 9.98 -2.37
C LEU A 90 -5.33 10.32 -3.78
N ARG A 91 -6.27 9.55 -4.32
CA ARG A 91 -6.79 9.82 -5.65
C ARG A 91 -7.52 11.15 -5.68
N LEU A 92 -8.29 11.43 -4.63
CA LEU A 92 -9.03 12.69 -4.56
C LEU A 92 -8.10 13.89 -4.45
N TYR A 93 -6.95 13.70 -3.83
CA TYR A 93 -5.97 14.78 -3.73
C TYR A 93 -5.12 14.91 -4.99
N GLY A 94 -5.35 14.06 -5.96
CA GLY A 94 -4.57 14.13 -7.19
C GLY A 94 -3.23 13.43 -7.12
N GLU A 95 -2.99 12.66 -6.08
CA GLU A 95 -1.74 11.94 -5.92
C GLU A 95 -1.70 10.66 -6.76
N LEU A 96 -2.85 10.11 -7.07
CA LEU A 96 -2.96 8.91 -7.89
C LEU A 96 -3.79 9.20 -9.12
N PRO A 97 -3.61 8.43 -10.21
CA PRO A 97 -4.44 8.60 -11.40
C PRO A 97 -5.91 8.37 -11.09
N GLU A 98 -6.76 9.09 -11.80
CA GLU A 98 -8.19 8.97 -11.56
C GLU A 98 -8.74 7.60 -11.93
N ASP A 99 -8.09 6.95 -12.88
CA ASP A 99 -8.56 5.66 -13.35
C ASP A 99 -7.94 4.48 -12.61
N ILE A 100 -7.23 4.76 -11.54
CA ILE A 100 -6.61 3.68 -10.78
C ILE A 100 -7.70 2.80 -10.17
N LYS A 101 -7.44 1.51 -10.17
CA LYS A 101 -8.37 0.57 -9.58
C LYS A 101 -7.99 0.30 -8.15
N ILE A 102 -8.89 0.62 -7.25
CA ILE A 102 -8.69 0.40 -5.83
C ILE A 102 -9.64 -0.71 -5.42
N ASP A 103 -9.08 -1.76 -4.82
CA ASP A 103 -9.87 -2.92 -4.46
C ASP A 103 -10.62 -2.67 -3.17
N GLU A 104 -11.70 -1.92 -3.29
CA GLU A 104 -12.53 -1.60 -2.13
C GLU A 104 -13.31 -2.80 -1.65
N THR A 105 -13.51 -3.76 -2.54
CA THR A 105 -14.37 -4.88 -2.20
C THR A 105 -13.75 -5.83 -1.20
N LYS A 106 -12.46 -5.74 -0.99
CA LYS A 106 -11.82 -6.60 -0.03
C LYS A 106 -12.40 -6.42 1.37
N ASP A 107 -12.44 -5.18 1.82
CA ASP A 107 -12.95 -4.91 3.14
C ASP A 107 -14.45 -5.13 3.21
N THR A 108 -15.13 -4.72 2.16
CA THR A 108 -16.57 -4.92 2.09
C THR A 108 -16.91 -6.40 2.11
N HIS A 109 -16.12 -7.16 1.36
CA HIS A 109 -16.34 -8.58 1.27
C HIS A 109 -16.24 -9.25 2.64
N GLU A 110 -15.27 -8.82 3.42
CA GLU A 110 -15.12 -9.37 4.75
C GLU A 110 -16.32 -9.08 5.62
N GLU A 111 -16.83 -7.87 5.53
CA GLU A 111 -18.01 -7.52 6.29
C GLU A 111 -19.19 -8.34 5.88
N ILE A 112 -19.34 -8.56 4.60
CA ILE A 112 -20.43 -9.35 4.10
C ILE A 112 -20.35 -10.79 4.62
N ILE A 113 -19.15 -11.33 4.63
CA ILE A 113 -18.95 -12.67 5.12
C ILE A 113 -19.38 -12.78 6.59
N PHE A 114 -18.99 -11.81 7.37
CA PHE A 114 -19.38 -11.79 8.77
C PHE A 114 -20.88 -11.70 8.91
N GLY A 115 -21.45 -10.81 8.14
CA GLY A 115 -22.89 -10.63 8.20
C GLY A 115 -23.62 -11.87 7.77
N GLY A 116 -23.06 -12.56 6.80
CA GLY A 116 -23.67 -13.77 6.30
C GLY A 116 -23.44 -14.96 7.20
N GLY A 117 -22.40 -14.87 7.98
CA GLY A 117 -22.08 -15.93 8.88
C GLY A 117 -22.86 -15.85 10.14
#